data_084e64cf8e502b8fa31b99d00c8b0203
#
_entry.id   084e64cf8e502b8fa31b99d00c8b0203
#
_cell.length_a   1.000
_cell.length_b   1.000
_cell.length_c   1.000
_cell.angle_alpha   90.00
_cell.angle_beta   90.00
_cell.angle_gamma   90.00
#
_symmetry.space_group_name_H-M   'P 1'
#
loop_
_entity.id
_entity.type
_entity.pdbx_description
1 polymer ?
#
loop_
_entity_poly.entity_id
_entity_poly.type
_entity_poly.pdbx_seq_one_letter_code
_entity_poly.pdbx_strand_id
1 'polypeptide(L)'
;DEHCIFLNQEDRCGIHKIRPGFCRLFPLGRLYEDRSFKYILQTKECVKTDRQKIKVRKWLDIPELDQYEKFVNDWHYFLKDVAASLKKENASDGTIKQINIYVLKEFYMRGFGEEVSFYAQFEQRLKEVKAVLLK
;
A
#
# COMPACT_ATOMS: atom_id res chain seq x y z
N ASP A 1 -18.05 17.87 4.52
CA ASP A 1 -18.62 16.56 4.12
C ASP A 1 -17.51 15.71 3.52
N GLU A 2 -17.22 14.59 4.16
CA GLU A 2 -16.15 13.66 3.75
C GLU A 2 -16.70 12.70 2.68
N HIS A 3 -16.94 13.19 1.48
CA HIS A 3 -17.33 12.34 0.36
C HIS A 3 -16.14 12.02 -0.54
N CYS A 4 -16.10 10.79 -1.06
CA CYS A 4 -15.11 10.41 -2.06
C CYS A 4 -15.29 11.23 -3.34
N ILE A 5 -14.23 11.88 -3.82
CA ILE A 5 -14.25 12.72 -5.03
C ILE A 5 -14.60 11.97 -6.33
N PHE A 6 -14.57 10.65 -6.30
CA PHE A 6 -14.89 9.77 -7.44
C PHE A 6 -16.33 9.27 -7.43
N LEU A 7 -17.19 9.75 -6.51
CA LEU A 7 -18.61 9.43 -6.55
C LEU A 7 -19.28 10.19 -7.69
N ASN A 8 -20.17 9.47 -8.41
CA ASN A 8 -21.05 10.07 -9.41
C ASN A 8 -22.33 10.60 -8.75
N GLN A 9 -23.24 11.14 -9.56
CA GLN A 9 -24.51 11.70 -9.08
C GLN A 9 -25.46 10.67 -8.43
N GLU A 10 -25.18 9.38 -8.62
CA GLU A 10 -25.94 8.26 -8.06
C GLU A 10 -25.25 7.66 -6.81
N ASP A 11 -24.29 8.37 -6.20
CA ASP A 11 -23.46 7.91 -5.07
C ASP A 11 -22.69 6.60 -5.35
N ARG A 12 -22.34 6.36 -6.63
CA ARG A 12 -21.55 5.21 -7.04
C ARG A 12 -20.15 5.62 -7.48
N CYS A 13 -19.20 4.73 -7.28
CA CYS A 13 -17.81 4.96 -7.67
C CYS A 13 -17.66 5.03 -9.19
N GLY A 14 -17.33 6.22 -9.73
CA GLY A 14 -17.10 6.45 -11.17
C GLY A 14 -15.88 5.74 -11.73
N ILE A 15 -14.91 5.39 -10.87
CA ILE A 15 -13.68 4.68 -11.24
C ILE A 15 -13.68 3.21 -10.78
N HIS A 16 -14.86 2.60 -10.58
CA HIS A 16 -14.98 1.29 -9.94
C HIS A 16 -14.10 0.20 -10.59
N LYS A 17 -13.97 0.20 -11.92
CA LYS A 17 -13.16 -0.80 -12.66
C LYS A 17 -11.65 -0.64 -12.41
N ILE A 18 -11.19 0.59 -12.22
CA ILE A 18 -9.78 0.96 -12.06
C ILE A 18 -9.46 1.47 -10.65
N ARG A 19 -10.35 1.20 -9.70
CA ARG A 19 -10.18 1.65 -8.31
C ARG A 19 -8.87 1.14 -7.70
N PRO A 20 -8.19 1.96 -6.88
CA PRO A 20 -6.96 1.57 -6.20
C PRO A 20 -7.13 0.32 -5.33
N GLY A 21 -6.05 -0.41 -5.09
CA GLY A 21 -6.06 -1.61 -4.26
C GLY A 21 -6.60 -1.38 -2.84
N PHE A 22 -6.39 -0.18 -2.28
CA PHE A 22 -6.97 0.20 -0.99
C PHE A 22 -8.51 0.22 -1.03
N CYS A 23 -9.10 0.77 -2.10
CA CYS A 23 -10.56 0.77 -2.28
C CYS A 23 -11.14 -0.63 -2.50
N ARG A 24 -10.33 -1.57 -3.05
CA ARG A 24 -10.73 -2.97 -3.24
C ARG A 24 -10.71 -3.75 -1.93
N LEU A 25 -9.92 -3.29 -0.96
CA LEU A 25 -9.71 -3.96 0.31
C LEU A 25 -10.97 -3.96 1.19
N PHE A 26 -11.68 -2.83 1.27
CA PHE A 26 -12.86 -2.69 2.15
C PHE A 26 -13.91 -3.79 1.90
N PRO A 27 -14.46 -4.42 2.94
CA PRO A 27 -14.33 -4.17 4.37
C PRO A 27 -13.21 -4.96 5.06
N LEU A 28 -12.21 -5.41 4.31
CA LEU A 28 -11.04 -6.06 4.88
C LEU A 28 -10.02 -5.02 5.36
N GLY A 29 -9.24 -5.39 6.37
CA GLY A 29 -8.02 -4.73 6.78
C GLY A 29 -6.82 -5.66 6.63
N ARG A 30 -5.62 -5.16 6.87
CA ARG A 30 -4.39 -5.95 6.98
C ARG A 30 -3.84 -5.83 8.39
N LEU A 31 -3.65 -6.97 9.04
CA LEU A 31 -2.93 -7.06 10.30
C LEU A 31 -1.50 -7.51 10.00
N TYR A 32 -0.53 -6.64 10.23
CA TYR A 32 0.88 -6.90 9.96
C TYR A 32 1.58 -7.46 11.20
N GLU A 33 2.13 -8.68 11.06
CA GLU A 33 2.87 -9.41 12.09
C GLU A 33 4.01 -10.21 11.42
N ASP A 34 5.12 -10.37 12.12
CA ASP A 34 6.23 -11.26 11.73
C ASP A 34 6.71 -11.10 10.27
N ARG A 35 6.87 -9.86 9.82
CA ARG A 35 7.28 -9.54 8.44
C ARG A 35 6.30 -10.01 7.37
N SER A 36 5.05 -10.24 7.75
CA SER A 36 3.95 -10.68 6.89
C SER A 36 2.67 -9.92 7.26
N PHE A 37 1.55 -10.27 6.65
CA PHE A 37 0.25 -9.79 7.06
C PHE A 37 -0.84 -10.84 6.84
N LYS A 38 -1.95 -10.65 7.55
CA LYS A 38 -3.19 -11.42 7.38
C LYS A 38 -4.33 -10.47 7.05
N TYR A 39 -5.25 -10.91 6.21
CA TYR A 39 -6.49 -10.17 6.03
C TYR A 39 -7.41 -10.40 7.24
N ILE A 40 -7.97 -9.31 7.75
CA ILE A 40 -8.95 -9.30 8.81
C ILE A 40 -10.25 -8.65 8.34
N LEU A 41 -11.38 -9.13 8.81
CA LEU A 41 -12.67 -8.52 8.51
C LEU A 41 -12.98 -7.42 9.54
N GLN A 42 -13.20 -6.21 9.06
CA GLN A 42 -13.64 -5.08 9.88
C GLN A 42 -15.15 -5.17 10.09
N THR A 43 -15.57 -5.90 11.11
CA THR A 43 -16.97 -6.32 11.29
C THR A 43 -17.95 -5.18 11.54
N LYS A 44 -17.50 -4.05 12.10
CA LYS A 44 -18.33 -2.89 12.44
C LYS A 44 -18.42 -1.84 11.33
N GLU A 45 -17.56 -1.93 10.31
CA GLU A 45 -17.46 -0.92 9.25
C GLU A 45 -18.48 -1.13 8.11
N CYS A 46 -19.02 -2.33 7.96
CA CYS A 46 -19.98 -2.65 6.92
C CYS A 46 -21.38 -2.87 7.52
N VAL A 47 -22.31 -2.02 7.16
CA VAL A 47 -23.71 -2.07 7.64
C VAL A 47 -24.52 -3.24 7.08
N LYS A 48 -24.04 -3.91 6.02
CA LYS A 48 -24.72 -5.08 5.43
C LYS A 48 -24.67 -6.27 6.37
N THR A 49 -25.80 -6.87 6.68
CA THR A 49 -25.94 -8.04 7.59
C THR A 49 -26.00 -9.38 6.84
N ASP A 50 -26.49 -9.39 5.62
CA ASP A 50 -26.69 -10.56 4.75
C ASP A 50 -25.44 -10.86 3.92
N ARG A 51 -24.32 -11.14 4.58
CA ARG A 51 -23.03 -11.33 3.94
C ARG A 51 -22.87 -12.74 3.38
N GLN A 52 -22.53 -12.85 2.10
CA GLN A 52 -22.13 -14.12 1.49
C GLN A 52 -20.68 -14.46 1.79
N LYS A 53 -20.39 -15.76 1.93
CA LYS A 53 -19.00 -16.24 2.01
C LYS A 53 -18.34 -16.13 0.64
N ILE A 54 -17.26 -15.36 0.55
CA ILE A 54 -16.47 -15.21 -0.67
C ILE A 54 -14.99 -15.38 -0.35
N LYS A 55 -14.22 -15.98 -1.25
CA LYS A 55 -12.76 -16.07 -1.12
C LYS A 55 -12.15 -14.66 -1.24
N VAL A 56 -11.17 -14.35 -0.40
CA VAL A 56 -10.48 -13.05 -0.39
C VAL A 56 -9.95 -12.68 -1.78
N ARG A 57 -9.30 -13.60 -2.47
CA ARG A 57 -8.82 -13.39 -3.86
C ARG A 57 -9.92 -12.93 -4.81
N LYS A 58 -11.11 -13.54 -4.72
CA LYS A 58 -12.26 -13.16 -5.56
C LYS A 58 -12.86 -11.81 -5.14
N TRP A 59 -12.81 -11.49 -3.85
CA TRP A 59 -13.27 -10.21 -3.33
C TRP A 59 -12.39 -9.05 -3.80
N LEU A 60 -11.08 -9.20 -3.66
CA LEU A 60 -10.11 -8.16 -4.03
C LEU A 60 -10.09 -7.92 -5.54
N ASP A 61 -10.26 -8.98 -6.34
CA ASP A 61 -10.24 -8.90 -7.81
C ASP A 61 -9.03 -8.11 -8.34
N ILE A 62 -7.85 -8.40 -7.76
CA ILE A 62 -6.58 -7.78 -8.14
C ILE A 62 -5.81 -8.75 -9.03
N PRO A 63 -5.45 -8.35 -10.25
CA PRO A 63 -4.52 -9.12 -11.07
C PRO A 63 -3.20 -9.33 -10.33
N GLU A 64 -2.56 -10.49 -10.54
CA GLU A 64 -1.27 -10.82 -9.93
C GLU A 64 -1.25 -10.60 -8.41
N LEU A 65 -2.30 -11.07 -7.71
CA LEU A 65 -2.50 -10.82 -6.27
C LEU A 65 -1.27 -11.14 -5.43
N ASP A 66 -0.55 -12.22 -5.75
CA ASP A 66 0.65 -12.62 -4.98
C ASP A 66 1.77 -11.57 -5.08
N GLN A 67 1.97 -10.95 -6.25
CA GLN A 67 2.91 -9.86 -6.44
C GLN A 67 2.44 -8.58 -5.74
N TYR A 68 1.14 -8.31 -5.80
CA TYR A 68 0.55 -7.19 -5.06
C TYR A 68 0.70 -7.35 -3.54
N GLU A 69 0.46 -8.55 -3.00
CA GLU A 69 0.64 -8.84 -1.58
C GLU A 69 2.10 -8.67 -1.14
N LYS A 70 3.04 -9.18 -1.96
CA LYS A 70 4.47 -8.97 -1.74
C LYS A 70 4.82 -7.48 -1.74
N PHE A 71 4.36 -6.73 -2.74
CA PHE A 71 4.57 -5.29 -2.86
C PHE A 71 4.09 -4.52 -1.62
N VAL A 72 2.85 -4.74 -1.17
CA VAL A 72 2.32 -3.99 -0.02
C VAL A 72 3.00 -4.38 1.28
N ASN A 73 3.42 -5.64 1.42
CA ASN A 73 4.17 -6.12 2.56
C ASN A 73 5.58 -5.49 2.63
N ASP A 74 6.30 -5.57 1.53
CA ASP A 74 7.67 -5.04 1.41
C ASP A 74 7.69 -3.53 1.64
N TRP A 75 6.70 -2.81 1.09
CA TRP A 75 6.54 -1.38 1.29
C TRP A 75 6.27 -1.02 2.77
N HIS A 76 5.35 -1.74 3.41
CA HIS A 76 5.02 -1.52 4.82
C HIS A 76 6.26 -1.67 5.72
N TYR A 77 6.97 -2.78 5.57
CA TYR A 77 8.13 -3.04 6.42
C TYR A 77 9.33 -2.19 6.07
N PHE A 78 9.50 -1.79 4.82
CA PHE A 78 10.50 -0.80 4.45
C PHE A 78 10.31 0.52 5.20
N LEU A 79 9.10 1.06 5.20
CA LEU A 79 8.80 2.30 5.93
C LEU A 79 9.02 2.15 7.45
N LYS A 80 8.65 1.01 8.02
CA LYS A 80 8.92 0.71 9.43
C LYS A 80 10.42 0.63 9.74
N ASP A 81 11.20 -0.01 8.88
CA ASP A 81 12.65 -0.14 9.05
C ASP A 81 13.34 1.22 8.97
N VAL A 82 12.95 2.07 8.01
CA VAL A 82 13.45 3.46 7.91
C VAL A 82 13.10 4.25 9.16
N ALA A 83 11.85 4.19 9.63
CA ALA A 83 11.46 4.88 10.86
C ALA A 83 12.22 4.39 12.09
N ALA A 84 12.46 3.08 12.19
CA ALA A 84 13.22 2.49 13.28
C ALA A 84 14.71 2.91 13.27
N SER A 85 15.33 2.95 12.08
CA SER A 85 16.71 3.43 11.91
C SER A 85 16.84 4.90 12.33
N LEU A 86 15.94 5.77 11.84
CA LEU A 86 15.93 7.19 12.20
C LEU A 86 15.78 7.42 13.71
N LYS A 87 14.92 6.62 14.35
CA LYS A 87 14.75 6.68 15.82
C LYS A 87 15.99 6.20 16.56
N LYS A 88 16.62 5.11 16.11
CA LYS A 88 17.84 4.56 16.72
C LYS A 88 19.00 5.55 16.64
N GLU A 89 19.11 6.29 15.56
CA GLU A 89 20.15 7.27 15.32
C GLU A 89 19.84 8.65 15.94
N ASN A 90 18.70 8.83 16.61
CA ASN A 90 18.23 10.12 17.11
C ASN A 90 18.27 11.21 16.03
N ALA A 91 17.82 10.89 14.83
CA ALA A 91 17.90 11.76 13.67
C ALA A 91 17.18 13.09 13.91
N SER A 92 17.79 14.19 13.45
CA SER A 92 17.19 15.52 13.53
C SER A 92 15.94 15.64 12.61
N ASP A 93 15.04 16.57 12.90
CA ASP A 93 13.87 16.86 12.04
C ASP A 93 14.28 17.18 10.60
N GLY A 94 15.42 17.87 10.43
CA GLY A 94 15.99 18.15 9.11
C GLY A 94 16.36 16.87 8.36
N THR A 95 17.00 15.92 9.02
CA THR A 95 17.38 14.61 8.46
C THR A 95 16.12 13.79 8.10
N ILE A 96 15.14 13.74 9.00
CA ILE A 96 13.87 13.06 8.78
C ILE A 96 13.16 13.62 7.53
N LYS A 97 13.10 14.96 7.42
CA LYS A 97 12.51 15.62 6.25
C LYS A 97 13.24 15.29 4.95
N GLN A 98 14.57 15.29 4.95
CA GLN A 98 15.36 14.94 3.76
C GLN A 98 15.13 13.51 3.32
N ILE A 99 15.09 12.56 4.25
CA ILE A 99 14.82 11.15 3.95
C ILE A 99 13.39 10.96 3.40
N ASN A 100 12.40 11.62 4.01
CA ASN A 100 11.02 11.56 3.51
C ASN A 100 10.90 12.14 2.08
N ILE A 101 11.60 13.25 1.79
CA ILE A 101 11.64 13.82 0.44
C ILE A 101 12.33 12.87 -0.54
N TYR A 102 13.42 12.21 -0.13
CA TYR A 102 14.10 11.24 -0.96
C TYR A 102 13.19 10.05 -1.30
N VAL A 103 12.53 9.46 -0.31
CA VAL A 103 11.55 8.38 -0.52
C VAL A 103 10.39 8.83 -1.44
N LEU A 104 9.87 10.04 -1.22
CA LEU A 104 8.82 10.62 -2.07
C LEU A 104 9.29 10.74 -3.54
N LYS A 105 10.49 11.26 -3.76
CA LYS A 105 11.05 11.39 -5.11
C LYS A 105 11.21 10.04 -5.80
N GLU A 106 11.79 9.06 -5.11
CA GLU A 106 12.10 7.76 -5.69
C GLU A 106 10.85 6.93 -6.01
N PHE A 107 9.81 6.96 -5.18
CA PHE A 107 8.66 6.07 -5.32
C PHE A 107 7.39 6.71 -5.89
N TYR A 108 7.26 8.04 -5.81
CA TYR A 108 6.05 8.74 -6.24
C TYR A 108 6.28 9.75 -7.36
N MET A 109 7.47 10.36 -7.45
CA MET A 109 7.75 11.36 -8.49
C MET A 109 8.49 10.77 -9.67
N ARG A 110 9.39 9.82 -9.45
CA ARG A 110 10.07 9.08 -10.50
C ARG A 110 9.12 8.05 -11.12
N GLY A 111 8.73 8.25 -12.37
CA GLY A 111 7.82 7.36 -13.09
C GLY A 111 8.27 5.89 -13.16
N PHE A 112 7.33 5.02 -13.45
CA PHE A 112 7.56 3.63 -13.82
C PHE A 112 7.33 3.48 -15.32
N GLY A 113 8.23 2.74 -16.01
CA GLY A 113 8.10 2.47 -17.44
C GLY A 113 7.02 1.44 -17.74
N GLU A 114 6.51 1.45 -18.97
CA GLU A 114 5.45 0.52 -19.41
C GLU A 114 6.00 -0.83 -19.90
N GLU A 115 7.26 -0.89 -20.29
CA GLU A 115 7.88 -2.09 -20.90
C GLU A 115 8.18 -3.21 -19.90
N VAL A 116 8.32 -2.88 -18.63
CA VAL A 116 8.67 -3.82 -17.56
C VAL A 116 7.59 -3.78 -16.48
N SER A 117 7.25 -4.94 -15.90
CA SER A 117 6.29 -5.03 -14.81
C SER A 117 6.58 -4.01 -13.71
N PHE A 118 5.53 -3.32 -13.24
CA PHE A 118 5.62 -2.41 -12.10
C PHE A 118 6.29 -3.08 -10.88
N TYR A 119 5.93 -4.31 -10.58
CA TYR A 119 6.46 -5.02 -9.41
C TYR A 119 7.97 -5.28 -9.52
N ALA A 120 8.45 -5.64 -10.70
CA ALA A 120 9.89 -5.84 -10.93
C ALA A 120 10.67 -4.52 -10.79
N GLN A 121 10.16 -3.43 -11.37
CA GLN A 121 10.76 -2.10 -11.23
C GLN A 121 10.73 -1.62 -9.78
N PHE A 122 9.62 -1.84 -9.07
CA PHE A 122 9.51 -1.50 -7.65
C PHE A 122 10.52 -2.27 -6.80
N GLU A 123 10.65 -3.58 -7.00
CA GLU A 123 11.57 -4.44 -6.25
C GLU A 123 13.03 -3.99 -6.44
N GLN A 124 13.43 -3.72 -7.67
CA GLN A 124 14.76 -3.20 -7.97
C GLN A 124 15.00 -1.84 -7.29
N ARG A 125 14.06 -0.92 -7.42
CA ARG A 125 14.14 0.42 -6.80
C ARG A 125 14.18 0.33 -5.27
N LEU A 126 13.37 -0.55 -4.69
CA LEU A 126 13.36 -0.79 -3.25
C LEU A 126 14.72 -1.31 -2.75
N LYS A 127 15.36 -2.22 -3.50
CA LYS A 127 16.70 -2.72 -3.19
C LYS A 127 17.75 -1.60 -3.21
N GLU A 128 17.71 -0.74 -4.23
CA GLU A 128 18.62 0.40 -4.35
C GLU A 128 18.45 1.39 -3.19
N VAL A 129 17.22 1.76 -2.88
CA VAL A 129 16.91 2.71 -1.80
C VAL A 129 17.25 2.13 -0.42
N LYS A 130 17.00 0.84 -0.18
CA LYS A 130 17.42 0.16 1.06
C LYS A 130 18.94 0.20 1.25
N ALA A 131 19.71 -0.01 0.20
CA ALA A 131 21.18 0.05 0.25
C ALA A 131 21.69 1.45 0.61
N VAL A 132 20.93 2.50 0.38
CA VAL A 132 21.25 3.88 0.75
C VAL A 132 20.83 4.19 2.20
N LEU A 133 19.62 3.79 2.59
CA LEU A 133 18.97 4.24 3.83
C LEU A 133 19.13 3.28 5.02
N LEU A 134 19.39 2.01 4.79
CA LEU A 134 19.43 0.96 5.82
C LEU A 134 20.80 0.27 5.80
N LYS A 135 21.85 1.03 6.13
CA LYS A 135 23.22 0.55 6.25
C LYS A 135 23.49 -0.05 7.63
#